data_4db5e076dd99dac545a9567efd5a71d1
#
_entry.id   4db5e076dd99dac545a9567efd5a71d1
#
_cell.length_a   1.000
_cell.length_b   1.000
_cell.length_c   1.000
_cell.angle_alpha   90.00
_cell.angle_beta   90.00
_cell.angle_gamma   90.00
#
_symmetry.space_group_name_H-M   'P 1'
#
loop_
_entity.id
_entity.type
_entity.pdbx_description
1 polymer ?
#
loop_
_entity_poly.entity_id
_entity_poly.type
_entity_poly.pdbx_seq_one_letter_code
_entity_poly.pdbx_strand_id
1 'polypeptide(L)'
;ASQVLGYDLRNLIDKEETKLNQTRYTQPAILATSVAIYRLLKEKGYQPDMVAGLSLGEYSALVASGALDFEDAVALVAKRGAYMEEAAPAGSGKMVAVLNTPVEVIEEACETASKVGVVTPANYNTPSQIVIGGEVAAVDRAVELLQEAGAKRLIPLNVSGPFHTALLEPASRQLAGAL
;
A
#
# COMPACT_ATOMS: atom_id res chain seq x y z
N ALA A 1 16.12 -12.12 -6.16
CA ALA A 1 14.76 -12.18 -5.57
C ALA A 1 14.21 -13.61 -5.51
N SER A 2 14.09 -14.34 -6.63
CA SER A 2 13.48 -15.69 -6.67
C SER A 2 14.13 -16.67 -5.69
N GLN A 3 15.45 -16.66 -5.55
CA GLN A 3 16.18 -17.49 -4.58
C GLN A 3 15.76 -17.20 -3.13
N VAL A 4 15.61 -15.93 -2.78
CA VAL A 4 15.19 -15.47 -1.44
C VAL A 4 13.74 -15.86 -1.17
N LEU A 5 12.88 -15.74 -2.19
CA LEU A 5 11.45 -15.98 -2.09
C LEU A 5 11.07 -17.48 -2.13
N GLY A 6 11.94 -18.32 -2.68
CA GLY A 6 11.66 -19.76 -2.85
C GLY A 6 10.69 -20.07 -4.00
N TYR A 7 10.41 -19.11 -4.88
CA TYR A 7 9.58 -19.31 -6.08
C TYR A 7 10.09 -18.45 -7.26
N ASP A 8 9.69 -18.80 -8.47
CA ASP A 8 10.03 -18.03 -9.69
C ASP A 8 9.18 -16.77 -9.79
N LEU A 9 9.75 -15.65 -9.33
CA LEU A 9 9.11 -14.35 -9.34
C LEU A 9 8.79 -13.86 -10.76
N ARG A 10 9.66 -14.17 -11.74
CA ARG A 10 9.45 -13.80 -13.13
C ARG A 10 8.22 -14.50 -13.71
N ASN A 11 8.11 -15.81 -13.50
CA ASN A 11 6.95 -16.57 -13.94
C ASN A 11 5.66 -16.07 -13.26
N LEU A 12 5.73 -15.73 -11.98
CA LEU A 12 4.60 -15.17 -11.24
C LEU A 12 4.13 -13.85 -11.87
N ILE A 13 5.05 -12.91 -12.16
CA ILE A 13 4.74 -11.62 -12.79
C ILE A 13 4.13 -11.81 -14.19
N ASP A 14 4.70 -12.72 -14.98
CA ASP A 14 4.33 -12.85 -16.39
C ASP A 14 3.04 -13.68 -16.60
N LYS A 15 2.65 -14.57 -15.65
CA LYS A 15 1.62 -15.57 -15.89
C LYS A 15 0.59 -15.79 -14.78
N GLU A 16 0.82 -15.27 -13.58
CA GLU A 16 -0.03 -15.59 -12.40
C GLU A 16 -0.73 -14.33 -11.86
N GLU A 17 -1.50 -13.62 -12.71
CA GLU A 17 -2.14 -12.35 -12.38
C GLU A 17 -2.95 -12.40 -11.06
N THR A 18 -3.74 -13.46 -10.86
CA THR A 18 -4.55 -13.62 -9.63
C THR A 18 -3.68 -13.67 -8.38
N LYS A 19 -2.54 -14.32 -8.46
CA LYS A 19 -1.57 -14.41 -7.37
C LYS A 19 -0.81 -13.10 -7.18
N LEU A 20 -0.44 -12.46 -8.28
CA LEU A 20 0.26 -11.18 -8.28
C LEU A 20 -0.56 -10.08 -7.60
N ASN A 21 -1.89 -10.14 -7.65
CA ASN A 21 -2.79 -9.20 -6.98
C ASN A 21 -2.92 -9.41 -5.46
N GLN A 22 -2.35 -10.48 -4.90
CA GLN A 22 -2.24 -10.67 -3.46
C GLN A 22 -1.03 -9.92 -2.92
N THR A 23 -1.21 -9.12 -1.85
CA THR A 23 -0.18 -8.17 -1.41
C THR A 23 1.14 -8.84 -1.00
N ARG A 24 1.12 -10.07 -0.51
CA ARG A 24 2.33 -10.87 -0.22
C ARG A 24 3.22 -11.13 -1.44
N TYR A 25 2.62 -11.17 -2.64
CA TYR A 25 3.32 -11.35 -3.91
C TYR A 25 3.55 -10.04 -4.64
N THR A 26 2.59 -9.11 -4.54
CA THR A 26 2.69 -7.77 -5.15
C THR A 26 3.91 -7.02 -4.62
N GLN A 27 4.13 -7.03 -3.30
CA GLN A 27 5.19 -6.22 -2.70
C GLN A 27 6.59 -6.63 -3.16
N PRO A 28 7.03 -7.90 -3.09
CA PRO A 28 8.32 -8.29 -3.61
C PRO A 28 8.46 -8.13 -5.13
N ALA A 29 7.36 -8.27 -5.89
CA ALA A 29 7.37 -8.05 -7.34
C ALA A 29 7.65 -6.58 -7.69
N ILE A 30 6.97 -5.64 -7.03
CA ILE A 30 7.20 -4.19 -7.23
C ILE A 30 8.61 -3.79 -6.79
N LEU A 31 9.06 -4.25 -5.61
CA LEU A 31 10.42 -3.98 -5.14
C LEU A 31 11.47 -4.45 -6.15
N ALA A 32 11.38 -5.72 -6.59
CA ALA A 32 12.34 -6.29 -7.52
C ALA A 32 12.36 -5.55 -8.86
N THR A 33 11.19 -5.17 -9.37
CA THR A 33 11.06 -4.40 -10.62
C THR A 33 11.65 -3.00 -10.48
N SER A 34 11.32 -2.29 -9.38
CA SER A 34 11.84 -0.94 -9.11
C SER A 34 13.37 -0.94 -8.99
N VAL A 35 13.93 -1.90 -8.25
CA VAL A 35 15.39 -2.02 -8.09
C VAL A 35 16.06 -2.43 -9.41
N ALA A 36 15.45 -3.27 -10.24
CA ALA A 36 15.97 -3.63 -11.54
C ALA A 36 16.06 -2.39 -12.47
N ILE A 37 15.01 -1.57 -12.50
CA ILE A 37 14.99 -0.30 -13.25
C ILE A 37 16.06 0.65 -12.71
N TYR A 38 16.15 0.81 -11.39
CA TYR A 38 17.18 1.64 -10.76
C TYR A 38 18.59 1.21 -11.14
N ARG A 39 18.89 -0.10 -11.07
CA ARG A 39 20.21 -0.63 -11.46
C ARG A 39 20.54 -0.35 -12.93
N LEU A 40 19.56 -0.53 -13.82
CA LEU A 40 19.74 -0.22 -15.24
C LEU A 40 20.03 1.27 -15.49
N LEU A 41 19.35 2.16 -14.77
CA LEU A 41 19.61 3.60 -14.84
C LEU A 41 21.02 3.94 -14.31
N LYS A 42 21.41 3.33 -13.20
CA LYS A 42 22.75 3.50 -12.61
C LYS A 42 23.86 3.06 -13.57
N GLU A 43 23.70 1.92 -14.25
CA GLU A 43 24.63 1.45 -15.29
C GLU A 43 24.75 2.45 -16.46
N LYS A 44 23.71 3.22 -16.75
CA LYS A 44 23.70 4.28 -17.76
C LYS A 44 24.25 5.62 -17.23
N GLY A 45 24.76 5.67 -16.02
CA GLY A 45 25.38 6.86 -15.41
C GLY A 45 24.38 7.79 -14.67
N TYR A 46 23.10 7.44 -14.59
CA TYR A 46 22.14 8.22 -13.80
C TYR A 46 22.28 7.87 -12.31
N GLN A 47 22.47 8.88 -11.49
CA GLN A 47 22.49 8.74 -10.01
C GLN A 47 21.54 9.75 -9.39
N PRO A 48 20.69 9.32 -8.44
CA PRO A 48 19.82 10.23 -7.72
C PRO A 48 20.62 11.00 -6.66
N ASP A 49 20.32 12.27 -6.49
CA ASP A 49 20.81 13.07 -5.35
C ASP A 49 19.95 12.80 -4.10
N MET A 50 18.69 12.45 -4.31
CA MET A 50 17.73 12.12 -3.25
C MET A 50 16.81 10.98 -3.70
N VAL A 51 16.36 10.19 -2.75
CA VAL A 51 15.39 9.11 -2.96
C VAL A 51 14.25 9.21 -1.97
N ALA A 52 13.06 8.89 -2.41
CA ALA A 52 11.87 8.83 -1.57
C ALA A 52 10.96 7.70 -2.04
N GLY A 53 10.09 7.23 -1.15
CA GLY A 53 9.14 6.18 -1.48
C GLY A 53 7.90 6.25 -0.60
N LEU A 54 6.74 5.97 -1.18
CA LEU A 54 5.47 5.84 -0.47
C LEU A 54 5.21 4.37 -0.14
N SER A 55 4.93 4.05 1.11
CA SER A 55 4.58 2.71 1.57
C SER A 55 5.66 1.68 1.17
N LEU A 56 5.35 0.76 0.25
CA LEU A 56 6.32 -0.19 -0.29
C LEU A 56 7.51 0.50 -0.97
N GLY A 57 7.29 1.63 -1.63
CA GLY A 57 8.34 2.39 -2.31
C GLY A 57 9.48 2.84 -1.39
N GLU A 58 9.23 2.99 -0.10
CA GLU A 58 10.25 3.30 0.91
C GLU A 58 11.36 2.24 0.93
N TYR A 59 11.02 0.96 0.83
CA TYR A 59 12.02 -0.13 0.76
C TYR A 59 12.86 -0.06 -0.53
N SER A 60 12.25 0.32 -1.64
CA SER A 60 12.99 0.58 -2.89
C SER A 60 13.94 1.76 -2.75
N ALA A 61 13.52 2.82 -2.04
CA ALA A 61 14.36 3.99 -1.75
C ALA A 61 15.53 3.61 -0.81
N LEU A 62 15.29 2.80 0.22
CA LEU A 62 16.34 2.30 1.11
C LEU A 62 17.37 1.46 0.36
N VAL A 63 16.95 0.61 -0.58
CA VAL A 63 17.89 -0.14 -1.43
C VAL A 63 18.66 0.80 -2.35
N ALA A 64 18.00 1.78 -2.95
CA ALA A 64 18.65 2.73 -3.86
C ALA A 64 19.68 3.62 -3.15
N SER A 65 19.44 3.98 -1.90
CA SER A 65 20.38 4.75 -1.07
C SER A 65 21.53 3.90 -0.51
N GLY A 66 21.44 2.58 -0.58
CA GLY A 66 22.41 1.65 0.02
C GLY A 66 22.22 1.44 1.53
N ALA A 67 21.10 1.90 2.10
CA ALA A 67 20.78 1.71 3.51
C ALA A 67 20.25 0.30 3.84
N LEU A 68 19.76 -0.42 2.82
CA LEU A 68 19.25 -1.78 2.94
C LEU A 68 19.72 -2.63 1.76
N ASP A 69 20.24 -3.82 2.04
CA ASP A 69 20.61 -4.75 0.97
C ASP A 69 19.38 -5.29 0.25
N PHE A 70 19.53 -5.52 -1.05
CA PHE A 70 18.40 -5.95 -1.89
C PHE A 70 17.79 -7.29 -1.47
N GLU A 71 18.62 -8.26 -1.06
CA GLU A 71 18.14 -9.58 -0.66
C GLU A 71 17.38 -9.50 0.66
N ASP A 72 17.87 -8.70 1.60
CA ASP A 72 17.20 -8.43 2.88
C ASP A 72 15.89 -7.67 2.67
N ALA A 73 15.88 -6.67 1.78
CA ALA A 73 14.68 -5.95 1.40
C ALA A 73 13.61 -6.89 0.80
N VAL A 74 14.00 -7.82 -0.08
CA VAL A 74 13.09 -8.81 -0.67
C VAL A 74 12.48 -9.71 0.42
N ALA A 75 13.29 -10.22 1.33
CA ALA A 75 12.82 -11.05 2.45
C ALA A 75 11.87 -10.27 3.37
N LEU A 76 12.21 -9.02 3.67
CA LEU A 76 11.44 -8.16 4.56
C LEU A 76 10.08 -7.78 3.97
N VAL A 77 10.02 -7.38 2.69
CA VAL A 77 8.74 -7.01 2.06
C VAL A 77 7.83 -8.21 1.81
N ALA A 78 8.40 -9.41 1.63
CA ALA A 78 7.61 -10.63 1.58
C ALA A 78 6.91 -10.91 2.92
N LYS A 79 7.63 -10.77 4.04
CA LYS A 79 7.07 -10.84 5.39
C LYS A 79 6.02 -9.74 5.61
N ARG A 80 6.35 -8.50 5.23
CA ARG A 80 5.43 -7.36 5.34
C ARG A 80 4.11 -7.65 4.63
N GLY A 81 4.15 -8.12 3.38
CA GLY A 81 2.95 -8.48 2.62
C GLY A 81 2.13 -9.58 3.30
N ALA A 82 2.79 -10.61 3.82
CA ALA A 82 2.13 -11.70 4.55
C ALA A 82 1.45 -11.20 5.83
N TYR A 83 2.16 -10.42 6.65
CA TYR A 83 1.62 -9.85 7.88
C TYR A 83 0.42 -8.92 7.63
N MET A 84 0.47 -8.14 6.55
CA MET A 84 -0.65 -7.27 6.16
C MET A 84 -1.88 -8.09 5.75
N GLU A 85 -1.71 -9.21 5.02
CA GLU A 85 -2.82 -10.10 4.68
C GLU A 85 -3.40 -10.83 5.91
N GLU A 86 -2.54 -11.22 6.85
CA GLU A 86 -2.98 -11.86 8.09
C GLU A 86 -3.75 -10.89 8.99
N ALA A 87 -3.27 -9.65 9.12
CA ALA A 87 -3.93 -8.63 9.94
C ALA A 87 -5.27 -8.18 9.35
N ALA A 88 -5.38 -8.13 8.04
CA ALA A 88 -6.59 -7.71 7.33
C ALA A 88 -6.82 -8.62 6.11
N PRO A 89 -7.48 -9.77 6.30
CA PRO A 89 -7.79 -10.70 5.22
C PRO A 89 -8.60 -10.03 4.09
N ALA A 90 -8.49 -10.56 2.88
CA ALA A 90 -9.21 -10.04 1.73
C ALA A 90 -10.73 -9.97 2.00
N GLY A 91 -11.33 -8.82 1.73
CA GLY A 91 -12.75 -8.55 1.98
C GLY A 91 -13.09 -8.07 3.41
N SER A 92 -12.12 -7.99 4.33
CA SER A 92 -12.34 -7.43 5.67
C SER A 92 -12.47 -5.90 5.67
N GLY A 93 -12.01 -5.25 4.61
CA GLY A 93 -12.09 -3.82 4.45
C GLY A 93 -11.97 -3.39 2.99
N LYS A 94 -12.01 -2.09 2.78
CA LYS A 94 -11.85 -1.51 1.45
C LYS A 94 -11.21 -0.13 1.51
N MET A 95 -10.79 0.36 0.33
CA MET A 95 -10.25 1.69 0.16
C MET A 95 -10.96 2.41 -0.98
N VAL A 96 -11.14 3.73 -0.83
CA VAL A 96 -11.77 4.59 -1.82
C VAL A 96 -10.93 5.85 -2.01
N ALA A 97 -10.57 6.13 -3.25
CA ALA A 97 -9.93 7.40 -3.60
C ALA A 97 -11.00 8.49 -3.74
N VAL A 98 -10.85 9.55 -2.97
CA VAL A 98 -11.69 10.75 -2.97
C VAL A 98 -10.94 11.83 -3.72
N LEU A 99 -11.53 12.33 -4.81
CA LEU A 99 -10.88 13.32 -5.66
C LEU A 99 -11.60 14.67 -5.60
N ASN A 100 -10.79 15.74 -5.59
CA ASN A 100 -11.25 17.13 -5.65
C ASN A 100 -12.30 17.49 -4.57
N THR A 101 -12.14 16.93 -3.38
CA THR A 101 -12.95 17.25 -2.20
C THR A 101 -12.01 17.85 -1.15
N PRO A 102 -12.42 18.93 -0.44
CA PRO A 102 -11.61 19.52 0.63
C PRO A 102 -11.25 18.50 1.71
N VAL A 103 -10.03 18.61 2.25
CA VAL A 103 -9.53 17.65 3.24
C VAL A 103 -10.40 17.63 4.51
N GLU A 104 -10.86 18.78 4.94
CA GLU A 104 -11.69 18.95 6.14
C GLU A 104 -13.02 18.18 6.00
N VAL A 105 -13.62 18.18 4.81
CA VAL A 105 -14.86 17.45 4.50
C VAL A 105 -14.62 15.93 4.56
N ILE A 106 -13.45 15.49 4.07
CA ILE A 106 -13.08 14.07 4.09
C ILE A 106 -12.83 13.60 5.53
N GLU A 107 -12.11 14.38 6.31
CA GLU A 107 -11.81 14.08 7.71
C GLU A 107 -13.08 14.05 8.56
N GLU A 108 -14.00 15.02 8.41
CA GLU A 108 -15.29 15.05 9.10
C GLU A 108 -16.17 13.84 8.74
N ALA A 109 -16.20 13.47 7.46
CA ALA A 109 -16.94 12.29 7.01
C ALA A 109 -16.38 11.00 7.63
N CYS A 110 -15.05 10.84 7.67
CA CYS A 110 -14.41 9.71 8.34
C CYS A 110 -14.67 9.70 9.85
N GLU A 111 -14.55 10.84 10.52
CA GLU A 111 -14.83 10.96 11.95
C GLU A 111 -16.28 10.57 12.27
N THR A 112 -17.22 11.08 11.49
CA THR A 112 -18.64 10.74 11.66
C THR A 112 -18.91 9.25 11.41
N ALA A 113 -18.33 8.69 10.36
CA ALA A 113 -18.48 7.28 9.98
C ALA A 113 -17.76 6.34 10.95
N SER A 114 -16.77 6.81 11.70
CA SER A 114 -16.03 6.00 12.69
C SER A 114 -16.90 5.45 13.83
N LYS A 115 -18.11 5.97 14.01
CA LYS A 115 -19.13 5.42 14.92
C LYS A 115 -19.66 4.05 14.45
N VAL A 116 -19.50 3.71 13.20
CA VAL A 116 -19.94 2.43 12.62
C VAL A 116 -18.81 1.38 12.66
N GLY A 117 -17.57 1.81 12.56
CA GLY A 117 -16.37 0.95 12.53
C GLY A 117 -15.15 1.75 12.16
N VAL A 118 -14.03 1.07 11.98
CA VAL A 118 -12.76 1.72 11.63
C VAL A 118 -12.82 2.31 10.21
N VAL A 119 -12.65 3.62 10.09
CA VAL A 119 -12.42 4.33 8.82
C VAL A 119 -11.57 5.57 9.08
N THR A 120 -10.63 5.83 8.19
CA THR A 120 -9.72 6.97 8.30
C THR A 120 -9.22 7.40 6.93
N PRO A 121 -8.81 8.67 6.75
CA PRO A 121 -7.91 9.04 5.67
C PRO A 121 -6.61 8.24 5.81
N ALA A 122 -6.32 7.41 4.81
CA ALA A 122 -5.19 6.48 4.81
C ALA A 122 -3.98 7.04 4.05
N ASN A 123 -4.23 7.77 2.94
CA ASN A 123 -3.18 8.38 2.13
C ASN A 123 -3.57 9.79 1.69
N TYR A 124 -2.72 10.75 1.97
CA TYR A 124 -2.78 12.11 1.43
C TYR A 124 -1.83 12.19 0.23
N ASN A 125 -2.30 11.75 -0.95
CA ASN A 125 -1.45 11.61 -2.13
C ASN A 125 -1.11 12.95 -2.77
N THR A 126 -2.12 13.81 -2.92
CA THR A 126 -1.99 15.17 -3.45
C THR A 126 -3.05 16.07 -2.80
N PRO A 127 -2.98 17.40 -2.94
CA PRO A 127 -4.04 18.30 -2.48
C PRO A 127 -5.43 17.99 -3.05
N SER A 128 -5.51 17.26 -4.16
CA SER A 128 -6.75 16.90 -4.84
C SER A 128 -7.08 15.40 -4.80
N GLN A 129 -6.30 14.58 -4.08
CA GLN A 129 -6.54 13.15 -3.98
C GLN A 129 -6.16 12.63 -2.58
N ILE A 130 -7.15 12.21 -1.83
CA ILE A 130 -7.01 11.53 -0.54
C ILE A 130 -7.67 10.15 -0.67
N VAL A 131 -7.04 9.13 -0.10
CA VAL A 131 -7.61 7.79 -0.03
C VAL A 131 -8.10 7.54 1.37
N ILE A 132 -9.38 7.16 1.51
CA ILE A 132 -9.94 6.68 2.76
C ILE A 132 -9.91 5.16 2.78
N GLY A 133 -9.72 4.58 3.97
CA GLY A 133 -9.67 3.13 4.14
C GLY A 133 -10.22 2.70 5.49
N GLY A 134 -10.70 1.47 5.57
CA GLY A 134 -11.26 0.93 6.80
C GLY A 134 -12.15 -0.30 6.59
N GLU A 135 -12.96 -0.60 7.58
CA GLU A 135 -13.98 -1.65 7.50
C GLU A 135 -15.03 -1.29 6.46
N VAL A 136 -15.55 -2.29 5.76
CA VAL A 136 -16.48 -2.09 4.63
C VAL A 136 -17.64 -1.18 4.99
N ALA A 137 -18.36 -1.48 6.08
CA ALA A 137 -19.53 -0.71 6.51
C ALA A 137 -19.20 0.75 6.88
N ALA A 138 -18.04 0.98 7.52
CA ALA A 138 -17.62 2.31 7.92
C ALA A 138 -17.16 3.15 6.70
N VAL A 139 -16.45 2.53 5.74
CA VAL A 139 -16.09 3.19 4.49
C VAL A 139 -17.32 3.49 3.64
N ASP A 140 -18.30 2.57 3.58
CA ASP A 140 -19.57 2.82 2.89
C ASP A 140 -20.30 4.02 3.49
N ARG A 141 -20.36 4.10 4.82
CA ARG A 141 -20.96 5.25 5.49
C ARG A 141 -20.21 6.56 5.21
N ALA A 142 -18.88 6.53 5.20
CA ALA A 142 -18.08 7.69 4.85
C ALA A 142 -18.34 8.14 3.39
N VAL A 143 -18.47 7.19 2.47
CA VAL A 143 -18.80 7.47 1.05
C VAL A 143 -20.17 8.15 0.92
N GLU A 144 -21.20 7.67 1.65
CA GLU A 144 -22.53 8.32 1.67
C GLU A 144 -22.43 9.77 2.15
N LEU A 145 -21.76 9.99 3.29
CA LEU A 145 -21.57 11.34 3.85
C LEU A 145 -20.82 12.27 2.89
N LEU A 146 -19.80 11.76 2.21
CA LEU A 146 -19.06 12.51 1.20
C LEU A 146 -19.96 12.87 0.00
N GLN A 147 -20.82 11.96 -0.44
CA GLN A 147 -21.78 12.24 -1.51
C GLN A 147 -22.81 13.30 -1.09
N GLU A 148 -23.34 13.21 0.13
CA GLU A 148 -24.23 14.21 0.72
C GLU A 148 -23.57 15.60 0.80
N ALA A 149 -22.26 15.64 1.07
CA ALA A 149 -21.43 16.86 1.07
C ALA A 149 -21.03 17.35 -0.32
N GLY A 150 -21.47 16.66 -1.40
CA GLY A 150 -21.23 17.08 -2.77
C GLY A 150 -19.97 16.53 -3.45
N ALA A 151 -19.29 15.56 -2.85
CA ALA A 151 -18.18 14.86 -3.50
C ALA A 151 -18.66 14.08 -4.72
N LYS A 152 -18.02 14.32 -5.88
CA LYS A 152 -18.47 13.78 -7.17
C LYS A 152 -17.66 12.60 -7.68
N ARG A 153 -16.41 12.45 -7.20
CA ARG A 153 -15.48 11.44 -7.71
C ARG A 153 -14.93 10.60 -6.57
N LEU A 154 -15.62 9.51 -6.31
CA LEU A 154 -15.28 8.50 -5.29
C LEU A 154 -15.00 7.20 -6.03
N ILE A 155 -13.74 6.76 -6.05
CA ILE A 155 -13.27 5.62 -6.86
C ILE A 155 -12.85 4.50 -5.93
N PRO A 156 -13.63 3.38 -5.86
CA PRO A 156 -13.19 2.20 -5.16
C PRO A 156 -11.86 1.68 -5.72
N LEU A 157 -10.92 1.35 -4.85
CA LEU A 157 -9.64 0.80 -5.25
C LEU A 157 -9.70 -0.74 -5.27
N ASN A 158 -9.12 -1.33 -6.30
CA ASN A 158 -8.95 -2.78 -6.38
C ASN A 158 -7.72 -3.21 -5.57
N VAL A 159 -7.87 -3.24 -4.25
CA VAL A 159 -6.82 -3.63 -3.30
C VAL A 159 -7.32 -4.72 -2.37
N SER A 160 -6.42 -5.53 -1.84
CA SER A 160 -6.76 -6.70 -1.03
C SER A 160 -7.16 -6.38 0.42
N GLY A 161 -6.92 -5.15 0.90
CA GLY A 161 -7.23 -4.80 2.29
C GLY A 161 -7.24 -3.31 2.58
N PRO A 162 -7.65 -2.92 3.82
CA PRO A 162 -7.74 -1.54 4.29
C PRO A 162 -6.36 -1.02 4.74
N PHE A 163 -5.46 -0.82 3.79
CA PHE A 163 -4.08 -0.44 4.07
C PHE A 163 -3.97 0.92 4.75
N HIS A 164 -2.94 1.08 5.58
CA HIS A 164 -2.64 2.32 6.32
C HIS A 164 -3.77 2.74 7.29
N THR A 165 -4.44 1.76 7.91
CA THR A 165 -5.43 1.97 8.96
C THR A 165 -5.02 1.26 10.24
N ALA A 166 -5.71 1.54 11.35
CA ALA A 166 -5.49 0.87 12.64
C ALA A 166 -5.68 -0.66 12.56
N LEU A 167 -6.40 -1.16 11.56
CA LEU A 167 -6.61 -2.59 11.33
C LEU A 167 -5.28 -3.33 11.02
N LEU A 168 -4.25 -2.62 10.57
CA LEU A 168 -2.92 -3.20 10.30
C LEU A 168 -1.93 -3.09 11.46
N GLU A 169 -2.36 -2.65 12.64
CA GLU A 169 -1.47 -2.58 13.81
C GLU A 169 -0.82 -3.92 14.16
N PRO A 170 -1.51 -5.08 14.08
CA PRO A 170 -0.86 -6.38 14.29
C PRO A 170 0.30 -6.65 13.32
N ALA A 171 0.12 -6.29 12.04
CA ALA A 171 1.19 -6.40 11.03
C ALA A 171 2.40 -5.52 11.35
N SER A 172 2.15 -4.30 11.83
CA SER A 172 3.22 -3.37 12.27
C SER A 172 4.05 -3.96 13.40
N ARG A 173 3.40 -4.57 14.40
CA ARG A 173 4.11 -5.21 15.53
C ARG A 173 4.93 -6.42 15.08
N GLN A 174 4.39 -7.26 14.19
CA GLN A 174 5.11 -8.40 13.62
C GLN A 174 6.31 -7.95 12.79
N LEU A 175 6.14 -6.88 11.99
CA LEU A 175 7.20 -6.34 11.16
C LEU A 175 8.34 -5.74 11.99
N ALA A 176 8.00 -5.04 13.09
CA ALA A 176 9.01 -4.50 14.01
C ALA A 176 9.90 -5.60 14.61
N GLY A 177 9.36 -6.81 14.81
CA GLY A 177 10.16 -7.96 15.25
C GLY A 177 10.97 -8.64 14.14
N ALA A 178 10.79 -8.25 12.88
CA ALA A 178 11.49 -8.79 11.71
C ALA A 178 12.59 -7.86 11.18
N LEU A 179 12.65 -6.61 11.70
CA LEU A 179 13.69 -5.62 11.45
C LEU A 179 14.89 -5.86 12.35
#